data_6a7043332e888a450de3e210c7b21c36
#
_entry.id   6a7043332e888a450de3e210c7b21c36
#
_cell.length_a   1.000
_cell.length_b   1.000
_cell.length_c   1.000
_cell.angle_alpha   90.00
_cell.angle_beta   90.00
_cell.angle_gamma   90.00
#
_symmetry.space_group_name_H-M   'P 1'
#
loop_
_entity.id
_entity.type
_entity.pdbx_description
1 polymer ?
#
loop_
_entity_poly.entity_id
_entity_poly.type
_entity_poly.pdbx_seq_one_letter_code
_entity_poly.pdbx_strand_id
1 'polypeptide(L)'
;MIWLTQQTFDRLHAELEERRGPLRAEIVERISSARDEGDLKENGGYHAAKDEQGTNEARIRQLEEMLSGATTEPAADDQTVSAGKVVTYRYDGDDEEESFLLGAREIAEDHTDIEVYSPESPLGAALLGHKAGETVDFEQPNGRTAKIAIISAVPFTG
;
A
#
# COMPACT_ATOMS: atom_id res chain seq x y z
N MET A 1 2.22 -6.93 10.58
CA MET A 1 2.40 -5.46 10.70
C MET A 1 2.80 -4.89 9.35
N ILE A 2 2.13 -3.85 8.91
CA ILE A 2 2.42 -3.20 7.63
C ILE A 2 3.37 -2.02 7.86
N TRP A 3 4.36 -1.85 6.98
CA TRP A 3 5.27 -0.69 7.03
C TRP A 3 4.83 0.34 6.00
N LEU A 4 4.73 1.60 6.45
CA LEU A 4 4.39 2.74 5.60
C LEU A 4 5.42 3.85 5.81
N THR A 5 5.65 4.66 4.76
CA THR A 5 6.38 5.91 4.97
C THR A 5 5.50 6.85 5.81
N GLN A 6 6.10 7.78 6.51
CA GLN A 6 5.34 8.76 7.29
C GLN A 6 4.39 9.55 6.38
N GLN A 7 4.85 9.92 5.19
CA GLN A 7 4.03 10.65 4.22
C GLN A 7 2.78 9.86 3.82
N THR A 8 2.94 8.57 3.54
CA THR A 8 1.81 7.71 3.18
C THR A 8 0.85 7.52 4.36
N PHE A 9 1.40 7.30 5.55
CA PHE A 9 0.58 7.19 6.76
C PHE A 9 -0.26 8.45 6.95
N ASP A 10 0.36 9.63 6.85
CA ASP A 10 -0.33 10.90 7.04
C ASP A 10 -1.43 11.11 6.00
N ARG A 11 -1.17 10.73 4.74
CA ARG A 11 -2.17 10.84 3.66
C ARG A 11 -3.37 9.93 3.93
N LEU A 12 -3.12 8.68 4.29
CA LEU A 12 -4.19 7.73 4.57
C LEU A 12 -4.98 8.10 5.82
N HIS A 13 -4.29 8.62 6.83
CA HIS A 13 -4.94 9.11 8.04
C HIS A 13 -5.85 10.31 7.74
N ALA A 14 -5.39 11.23 6.89
CA ALA A 14 -6.20 12.38 6.47
C ALA A 14 -7.44 11.92 5.69
N GLU A 15 -7.29 10.91 4.81
CA GLU A 15 -8.41 10.33 4.10
C GLU A 15 -9.44 9.74 5.08
N LEU A 16 -8.96 9.01 6.08
CA LEU A 16 -9.83 8.42 7.10
C LEU A 16 -10.62 9.49 7.87
N GLU A 17 -9.94 10.55 8.29
CA GLU A 17 -10.59 11.64 9.03
C GLU A 17 -11.65 12.33 8.17
N GLU A 18 -11.38 12.57 6.89
CA GLU A 18 -12.35 13.17 5.98
C GLU A 18 -13.57 12.25 5.79
N ARG A 19 -13.34 10.96 5.60
CA ARG A 19 -14.41 10.00 5.34
C ARG A 19 -15.32 9.76 6.53
N ARG A 20 -14.76 9.69 7.73
CA ARG A 20 -15.56 9.42 8.94
C ARG A 20 -16.10 10.67 9.60
N GLY A 21 -15.66 11.85 9.18
CA GLY A 21 -16.16 13.13 9.65
C GLY A 21 -17.01 13.81 8.58
N PRO A 22 -16.45 14.82 7.86
CA PRO A 22 -17.23 15.63 6.92
C PRO A 22 -17.99 14.84 5.86
N LEU A 23 -17.34 13.87 5.22
CA LEU A 23 -17.98 13.13 4.13
C LEU A 23 -19.14 12.27 4.63
N ARG A 24 -18.96 11.57 5.76
CA ARG A 24 -20.02 10.79 6.36
C ARG A 24 -21.23 11.67 6.70
N ALA A 25 -21.00 12.84 7.28
CA ALA A 25 -22.06 13.78 7.63
C ALA A 25 -22.81 14.28 6.37
N GLU A 26 -22.07 14.60 5.31
CA GLU A 26 -22.66 15.03 4.05
C GLU A 26 -23.53 13.94 3.42
N ILE A 27 -23.07 12.69 3.43
CA ILE A 27 -23.83 11.56 2.89
C ILE A 27 -25.12 11.35 3.69
N VAL A 28 -25.05 11.41 5.02
CA VAL A 28 -26.22 11.26 5.90
C VAL A 28 -27.24 12.36 5.60
N GLU A 29 -26.78 13.59 5.41
CA GLU A 29 -27.68 14.70 5.07
C GLU A 29 -28.34 14.48 3.71
N ARG A 30 -27.59 14.02 2.69
CA ARG A 30 -28.17 13.72 1.37
C ARG A 30 -29.19 12.58 1.44
N ILE A 31 -28.97 11.58 2.26
CA ILE A 31 -29.94 10.50 2.47
C ILE A 31 -31.23 11.07 3.07
N SER A 32 -31.09 11.90 4.10
CA SER A 32 -32.23 12.51 4.78
C SER A 32 -33.03 13.39 3.82
N SER A 33 -32.36 14.24 3.06
CA SER A 33 -33.01 15.12 2.06
C SER A 33 -33.72 14.33 0.98
N ALA A 34 -33.09 13.28 0.47
CA ALA A 34 -33.67 12.44 -0.57
C ALA A 34 -34.88 11.67 -0.05
N ARG A 35 -34.85 11.23 1.21
CA ARG A 35 -35.98 10.53 1.84
C ARG A 35 -37.21 11.45 1.93
N ASP A 36 -36.99 12.72 2.19
CA ASP A 36 -38.07 13.69 2.29
C ASP A 36 -38.73 14.03 0.96
N GLU A 37 -38.11 13.67 -0.17
CA GLU A 37 -38.61 13.98 -1.52
C GLU A 37 -39.65 12.98 -2.06
N GLY A 38 -39.97 11.90 -1.33
CA GLY A 38 -41.06 11.01 -1.73
C GLY A 38 -40.75 9.53 -1.69
N ASP A 39 -41.25 8.78 -2.68
CA ASP A 39 -41.21 7.32 -2.70
C ASP A 39 -39.77 6.78 -2.81
N LEU A 40 -39.35 6.04 -1.78
CA LEU A 40 -38.00 5.51 -1.69
C LEU A 40 -37.67 4.47 -2.77
N LYS A 41 -38.68 3.75 -3.27
CA LYS A 41 -38.46 2.71 -4.27
C LYS A 41 -38.02 3.26 -5.62
N GLU A 42 -38.47 4.45 -5.95
CA GLU A 42 -38.20 5.09 -7.24
C GLU A 42 -37.26 6.29 -7.13
N ASN A 43 -36.73 6.54 -5.93
CA ASN A 43 -35.88 7.70 -5.65
C ASN A 43 -34.43 7.37 -5.98
N GLY A 44 -33.96 7.76 -7.18
CA GLY A 44 -32.60 7.54 -7.62
C GLY A 44 -31.56 8.22 -6.75
N GLY A 45 -31.87 9.43 -6.25
CA GLY A 45 -30.97 10.15 -5.35
C GLY A 45 -30.78 9.45 -4.01
N TYR A 46 -31.87 8.89 -3.47
CA TYR A 46 -31.78 8.10 -2.24
C TYR A 46 -30.91 6.85 -2.42
N HIS A 47 -31.15 6.09 -3.48
CA HIS A 47 -30.39 4.87 -3.74
C HIS A 47 -28.91 5.15 -4.00
N ALA A 48 -28.60 6.21 -4.76
CA ALA A 48 -27.21 6.62 -5.02
C ALA A 48 -26.51 7.01 -3.70
N ALA A 49 -27.17 7.75 -2.83
CA ALA A 49 -26.61 8.16 -1.54
C ALA A 49 -26.39 6.95 -0.62
N LYS A 50 -27.31 5.98 -0.62
CA LYS A 50 -27.16 4.75 0.16
C LYS A 50 -25.99 3.91 -0.34
N ASP A 51 -25.81 3.82 -1.66
CA ASP A 51 -24.68 3.10 -2.24
C ASP A 51 -23.36 3.78 -1.88
N GLU A 52 -23.31 5.10 -1.95
CA GLU A 52 -22.14 5.87 -1.54
C GLU A 52 -21.83 5.68 -0.06
N GLN A 53 -22.86 5.62 0.78
CA GLN A 53 -22.69 5.34 2.21
C GLN A 53 -22.01 3.99 2.43
N GLY A 54 -22.50 2.96 1.74
CA GLY A 54 -21.90 1.62 1.84
C GLY A 54 -20.44 1.60 1.43
N THR A 55 -20.11 2.22 0.32
CA THR A 55 -18.73 2.32 -0.18
C THR A 55 -17.85 3.08 0.78
N ASN A 56 -18.33 4.20 1.30
CA ASN A 56 -17.57 5.02 2.26
C ASN A 56 -17.32 4.26 3.56
N GLU A 57 -18.33 3.58 4.12
CA GLU A 57 -18.16 2.81 5.35
C GLU A 57 -17.19 1.65 5.16
N ALA A 58 -17.21 0.99 4.01
CA ALA A 58 -16.25 -0.08 3.70
C ALA A 58 -14.82 0.46 3.64
N ARG A 59 -14.62 1.62 3.01
CA ARG A 59 -13.30 2.25 2.94
C ARG A 59 -12.81 2.69 4.31
N ILE A 60 -13.70 3.23 5.15
CA ILE A 60 -13.37 3.59 6.53
C ILE A 60 -12.83 2.38 7.29
N ARG A 61 -13.53 1.24 7.22
CA ARG A 61 -13.07 0.01 7.89
C ARG A 61 -11.72 -0.44 7.38
N GLN A 62 -11.51 -0.39 6.07
CA GLN A 62 -10.23 -0.76 5.47
C GLN A 62 -9.09 0.13 5.97
N LEU A 63 -9.31 1.45 6.01
CA LEU A 63 -8.31 2.40 6.49
C LEU A 63 -8.02 2.22 7.98
N GLU A 64 -9.06 2.02 8.78
CA GLU A 64 -8.89 1.80 10.23
C GLU A 64 -8.06 0.54 10.48
N GLU A 65 -8.36 -0.54 9.78
CA GLU A 65 -7.61 -1.80 9.91
C GLU A 65 -6.16 -1.64 9.47
N MET A 66 -5.93 -1.01 8.31
CA MET A 66 -4.59 -0.80 7.79
C MET A 66 -3.75 0.06 8.73
N LEU A 67 -4.29 1.19 9.19
CA LEU A 67 -3.54 2.14 10.02
C LEU A 67 -3.31 1.62 11.43
N SER A 68 -4.23 0.82 11.97
CA SER A 68 -4.05 0.25 13.31
C SER A 68 -2.90 -0.75 13.37
N GLY A 69 -2.60 -1.41 12.25
CA GLY A 69 -1.50 -2.37 12.14
C GLY A 69 -0.24 -1.79 11.51
N ALA A 70 -0.18 -0.48 11.28
CA ALA A 70 0.92 0.14 10.55
C ALA A 70 2.03 0.63 11.48
N THR A 71 3.26 0.62 10.97
CA THR A 71 4.40 1.27 11.59
C THR A 71 5.10 2.17 10.57
N THR A 72 5.63 3.28 11.04
CA THR A 72 6.45 4.19 10.25
C THR A 72 7.91 4.23 10.75
N GLU A 73 8.24 3.35 11.68
CA GLU A 73 9.58 3.29 12.25
C GLU A 73 10.61 2.90 11.18
N PRO A 74 11.80 3.50 11.19
CA PRO A 74 12.85 3.11 10.26
C PRO A 74 13.19 1.63 10.40
N ALA A 75 13.43 0.96 9.27
CA ALA A 75 13.88 -0.42 9.28
C ALA A 75 15.27 -0.55 9.88
N ALA A 76 15.60 -1.72 10.40
CA ALA A 76 16.92 -1.98 10.97
C ALA A 76 18.00 -1.90 9.88
N ASP A 77 19.15 -1.30 10.19
CA ASP A 77 20.28 -1.18 9.26
C ASP A 77 21.19 -2.39 9.39
N ASP A 78 20.72 -3.53 8.85
CA ASP A 78 21.39 -4.82 9.01
C ASP A 78 21.61 -5.56 7.66
N GLN A 79 21.37 -4.90 6.53
CA GLN A 79 21.51 -5.45 5.17
C GLN A 79 20.62 -6.68 4.91
N THR A 80 19.61 -6.90 5.74
CA THR A 80 18.61 -7.95 5.50
C THR A 80 17.41 -7.35 4.78
N VAL A 81 16.92 -8.03 3.75
CA VAL A 81 15.74 -7.58 3.00
C VAL A 81 14.51 -7.68 3.90
N SER A 82 13.93 -6.54 4.21
CA SER A 82 12.72 -6.44 5.02
C SER A 82 11.94 -5.19 4.64
N ALA A 83 10.69 -5.11 5.10
CA ALA A 83 9.84 -3.95 4.80
C ALA A 83 10.49 -2.65 5.31
N GLY A 84 10.40 -1.61 4.52
CA GLY A 84 11.00 -0.31 4.84
C GLY A 84 12.40 -0.12 4.28
N LYS A 85 12.88 -1.05 3.48
CA LYS A 85 14.23 -0.95 2.91
C LYS A 85 14.22 -0.78 1.40
N VAL A 86 15.22 -0.05 0.92
CA VAL A 86 15.54 0.00 -0.51
C VAL A 86 16.48 -1.15 -0.81
N VAL A 87 16.03 -2.03 -1.69
CA VAL A 87 16.78 -3.21 -2.10
C VAL A 87 17.36 -2.96 -3.49
N THR A 88 18.69 -3.05 -3.61
CA THR A 88 19.38 -2.97 -4.89
C THR A 88 19.82 -4.37 -5.27
N TYR A 89 19.51 -4.76 -6.49
CA TYR A 89 19.76 -6.11 -6.99
C TYR A 89 20.12 -6.08 -8.47
N ARG A 90 20.62 -7.20 -8.95
CA ARG A 90 20.83 -7.42 -10.39
C ARG A 90 20.54 -8.87 -10.74
N TYR A 91 20.13 -9.09 -11.98
CA TYR A 91 20.03 -10.45 -12.50
C TYR A 91 21.41 -10.98 -12.76
N ASP A 92 21.63 -12.25 -12.45
CA ASP A 92 22.92 -12.90 -12.66
C ASP A 92 23.27 -12.89 -14.15
N GLY A 93 24.48 -12.43 -14.46
CA GLY A 93 24.92 -12.27 -15.84
C GLY A 93 24.60 -10.91 -16.47
N ASP A 94 23.88 -10.04 -15.75
CA ASP A 94 23.56 -8.69 -16.17
C ASP A 94 24.35 -7.70 -15.32
N ASP A 95 24.87 -6.63 -15.93
CA ASP A 95 25.63 -5.60 -15.23
C ASP A 95 24.74 -4.48 -14.70
N GLU A 96 23.47 -4.43 -15.12
CA GLU A 96 22.55 -3.37 -14.74
C GLU A 96 21.91 -3.65 -13.37
N GLU A 97 22.07 -2.68 -12.47
CA GLU A 97 21.45 -2.74 -11.14
C GLU A 97 20.09 -2.09 -11.16
N GLU A 98 19.16 -2.65 -10.43
CA GLU A 98 17.83 -2.11 -10.25
C GLU A 98 17.54 -2.00 -8.75
N SER A 99 16.66 -1.09 -8.38
CA SER A 99 16.31 -0.86 -6.98
C SER A 99 14.80 -0.75 -6.82
N PHE A 100 14.31 -1.18 -5.66
CA PHE A 100 12.92 -1.00 -5.28
C PHE A 100 12.82 -0.79 -3.76
N LEU A 101 11.74 -0.14 -3.36
CA LEU A 101 11.36 -0.03 -1.95
C LEU A 101 10.43 -1.18 -1.62
N LEU A 102 10.79 -1.98 -0.62
CA LEU A 102 9.93 -3.06 -0.15
C LEU A 102 8.98 -2.50 0.90
N GLY A 103 7.69 -2.47 0.59
CA GLY A 103 6.68 -1.92 1.47
C GLY A 103 5.30 -2.03 0.86
N ALA A 104 4.30 -1.50 1.56
CA ALA A 104 2.92 -1.53 1.08
C ALA A 104 2.80 -0.76 -0.23
N ARG A 105 1.99 -1.29 -1.15
CA ARG A 105 1.81 -0.68 -2.48
C ARG A 105 1.22 0.74 -2.42
N GLU A 106 0.52 1.08 -1.35
CA GLU A 106 -0.04 2.43 -1.15
C GLU A 106 1.05 3.51 -1.13
N ILE A 107 2.29 3.13 -0.79
CA ILE A 107 3.44 4.02 -0.77
C ILE A 107 3.75 4.58 -2.17
N ALA A 108 3.46 3.82 -3.22
CA ALA A 108 3.78 4.22 -4.59
C ALA A 108 3.12 5.55 -5.01
N GLU A 109 1.98 5.89 -4.43
CA GLU A 109 1.29 7.15 -4.73
C GLU A 109 2.07 8.37 -4.24
N ASP A 110 2.85 8.21 -3.18
CA ASP A 110 3.59 9.32 -2.56
C ASP A 110 5.06 9.35 -2.99
N HIS A 111 5.56 8.26 -3.57
CA HIS A 111 6.97 8.11 -3.95
C HIS A 111 7.05 7.55 -5.36
N THR A 112 6.87 8.43 -6.36
CA THR A 112 6.81 8.04 -7.78
C THR A 112 8.17 7.90 -8.43
N ASP A 113 9.24 8.25 -7.73
CA ASP A 113 10.63 8.21 -8.21
C ASP A 113 11.32 6.87 -7.93
N ILE A 114 10.63 5.94 -7.25
CA ILE A 114 11.15 4.61 -6.95
C ILE A 114 10.04 3.57 -7.13
N GLU A 115 10.41 2.40 -7.62
CA GLU A 115 9.49 1.27 -7.67
C GLU A 115 9.18 0.79 -6.26
N VAL A 116 7.91 0.42 -6.01
CA VAL A 116 7.50 -0.12 -4.72
C VAL A 116 6.92 -1.52 -4.95
N TYR A 117 7.50 -2.51 -4.27
CA TYR A 117 6.99 -3.88 -4.28
C TYR A 117 6.59 -4.30 -2.87
N SER A 118 5.44 -4.96 -2.76
CA SER A 118 4.98 -5.46 -1.48
C SER A 118 5.71 -6.75 -1.10
N PRO A 119 5.75 -7.09 0.21
CA PRO A 119 6.30 -8.38 0.64
C PRO A 119 5.57 -9.59 0.05
N GLU A 120 4.34 -9.42 -0.42
CA GLU A 120 3.56 -10.48 -1.07
C GLU A 120 3.76 -10.55 -2.57
N SER A 121 4.42 -9.54 -3.18
CA SER A 121 4.73 -9.58 -4.61
C SER A 121 5.72 -10.70 -4.91
N PRO A 122 5.74 -11.25 -6.14
CA PRO A 122 6.66 -12.35 -6.47
C PRO A 122 8.11 -12.03 -6.14
N LEU A 123 8.61 -10.86 -6.55
CA LEU A 123 10.00 -10.48 -6.28
C LEU A 123 10.22 -10.16 -4.81
N GLY A 124 9.31 -9.42 -4.18
CA GLY A 124 9.42 -9.09 -2.77
C GLY A 124 9.44 -10.33 -1.88
N ALA A 125 8.55 -11.28 -2.15
CA ALA A 125 8.48 -12.52 -1.40
C ALA A 125 9.74 -13.38 -1.59
N ALA A 126 10.29 -13.40 -2.81
CA ALA A 126 11.49 -14.19 -3.09
C ALA A 126 12.72 -13.68 -2.35
N LEU A 127 12.85 -12.36 -2.20
CA LEU A 127 14.03 -11.76 -1.57
C LEU A 127 13.89 -11.53 -0.07
N LEU A 128 12.67 -11.53 0.45
CA LEU A 128 12.39 -11.24 1.86
C LEU A 128 13.19 -12.17 2.78
N GLY A 129 13.90 -11.60 3.74
CA GLY A 129 14.70 -12.34 4.72
C GLY A 129 16.11 -12.69 4.26
N HIS A 130 16.41 -12.53 2.99
CA HIS A 130 17.77 -12.73 2.46
C HIS A 130 18.63 -11.50 2.71
N LYS A 131 19.93 -11.65 2.61
CA LYS A 131 20.89 -10.58 2.92
C LYS A 131 21.66 -10.13 1.68
N ALA A 132 22.18 -8.92 1.76
CA ALA A 132 23.14 -8.42 0.76
C ALA A 132 24.29 -9.43 0.63
N GLY A 133 24.68 -9.67 -0.61
CA GLY A 133 25.71 -10.66 -0.94
C GLY A 133 25.18 -12.03 -1.30
N GLU A 134 23.90 -12.32 -1.01
CA GLU A 134 23.29 -13.59 -1.38
C GLU A 134 22.77 -13.56 -2.82
N THR A 135 22.78 -14.73 -3.45
CA THR A 135 22.13 -14.95 -4.74
C THR A 135 20.93 -15.85 -4.52
N VAL A 136 19.77 -15.43 -5.01
CA VAL A 136 18.49 -16.10 -4.77
C VAL A 136 17.90 -16.55 -6.09
N ASP A 137 17.35 -17.76 -6.12
CA ASP A 137 16.60 -18.25 -7.26
C ASP A 137 15.19 -17.62 -7.22
N PHE A 138 14.79 -17.02 -8.34
CA PHE A 138 13.50 -16.36 -8.46
C PHE A 138 12.73 -16.99 -9.62
N GLU A 139 11.56 -17.57 -9.28
CA GLU A 139 10.64 -18.08 -10.30
C GLU A 139 9.79 -16.91 -10.80
N GLN A 140 10.02 -16.54 -12.07
CA GLN A 140 9.31 -15.43 -12.70
C GLN A 140 7.87 -15.85 -13.04
N PRO A 141 6.97 -14.87 -13.20
CA PRO A 141 5.59 -15.17 -13.60
C PRO A 141 5.45 -15.96 -14.91
N ASN A 142 6.47 -15.87 -15.79
CA ASN A 142 6.50 -16.64 -17.04
C ASN A 142 6.94 -18.10 -16.85
N GLY A 143 7.18 -18.55 -15.63
CA GLY A 143 7.61 -19.90 -15.31
C GLY A 143 9.10 -20.14 -15.38
N ARG A 144 9.89 -19.16 -15.81
CA ARG A 144 11.35 -19.27 -15.88
C ARG A 144 11.98 -18.91 -14.55
N THR A 145 13.05 -19.61 -14.21
CA THR A 145 13.84 -19.31 -13.01
C THR A 145 15.00 -18.39 -13.39
N ALA A 146 15.12 -17.29 -12.66
CA ALA A 146 16.27 -16.37 -12.78
C ALA A 146 17.02 -16.37 -11.45
N LYS A 147 18.31 -16.05 -11.52
CA LYS A 147 19.13 -15.85 -10.32
C LYS A 147 19.27 -14.35 -10.08
N ILE A 148 19.02 -13.93 -8.85
CA ILE A 148 19.09 -12.52 -8.45
C ILE A 148 20.16 -12.37 -7.40
N ALA A 149 21.13 -11.49 -7.67
CA ALA A 149 22.17 -11.13 -6.71
C ALA A 149 21.71 -9.89 -5.95
N ILE A 150 21.64 -9.98 -4.62
CA ILE A 150 21.28 -8.86 -3.77
C ILE A 150 22.53 -8.05 -3.49
N ILE A 151 22.53 -6.79 -3.92
CA ILE A 151 23.68 -5.89 -3.78
C ILE A 151 23.63 -5.19 -2.42
N SER A 152 22.48 -4.65 -2.04
CA SER A 152 22.30 -3.95 -0.77
C SER A 152 20.84 -3.96 -0.34
N ALA A 153 20.62 -3.81 0.95
CA ALA A 153 19.29 -3.63 1.55
C ALA A 153 19.44 -2.61 2.67
N VAL A 154 19.08 -1.36 2.40
CA VAL A 154 19.30 -0.23 3.32
C VAL A 154 17.99 0.44 3.69
N PRO A 155 17.87 0.98 4.91
CA PRO A 155 16.65 1.68 5.31
C PRO A 155 16.30 2.82 4.37
N PHE A 156 15.01 2.95 4.05
CA PHE A 156 14.53 4.06 3.24
C PHE A 156 14.53 5.35 4.07
N THR A 157 15.08 6.43 3.51
CA THR A 157 15.23 7.70 4.19
C THR A 157 14.50 8.85 3.51
N GLY A 158 13.70 8.57 2.52
CA GLY A 158 12.96 9.56 1.74
C GLY A 158 11.52 9.81 2.17
#